data_d45101c4514198dd893aee5912776cc4
#
_entry.id   d45101c4514198dd893aee5912776cc4
#
_cell.length_a   1.000
_cell.length_b   1.000
_cell.length_c   1.000
_cell.angle_alpha   90.00
_cell.angle_beta   90.00
_cell.angle_gamma   90.00
#
_symmetry.space_group_name_H-M   'P 1'
#
loop_
_entity.id
_entity.type
_entity.pdbx_description
1 polymer ?
#
loop_
_entity_poly.entity_id
_entity_poly.type
_entity_poly.pdbx_seq_one_letter_code
_entity_poly.pdbx_strand_id
1 'polypeptide(L)'
;MAEITPMMKQYLEIKEQNKDSILFFRLGDFYEMFNEDAQLASRELDLTLTTRDRGKAAEDQTPMCGIPYHSSDAYIARLIAKGYKVAICEQTEDPALAKGLVKRLSLIPISEPTRRS
;
A
#
# COMPACT_ATOMS: atom_id res chain seq x y z
N MET A 1 15.98 10.44 14.96
CA MET A 1 14.69 10.12 14.41
C MET A 1 14.68 10.34 12.91
N ALA A 2 14.17 9.37 12.18
CA ALA A 2 14.19 9.50 10.73
C ALA A 2 13.16 10.51 10.27
N GLU A 3 13.51 11.27 9.26
CA GLU A 3 12.61 12.22 8.66
C GLU A 3 11.57 11.50 7.82
N ILE A 4 10.33 11.93 7.92
CA ILE A 4 9.25 11.36 7.14
C ILE A 4 9.16 12.10 5.82
N THR A 5 9.28 11.37 4.71
CA THR A 5 9.17 11.99 3.39
C THR A 5 7.71 12.42 3.15
N PRO A 6 7.49 13.36 2.22
CA PRO A 6 6.11 13.77 1.92
C PRO A 6 5.23 12.60 1.49
N MET A 7 5.79 11.65 0.75
CA MET A 7 5.03 10.48 0.32
C MET A 7 4.61 9.63 1.52
N MET A 8 5.55 9.38 2.45
CA MET A 8 5.23 8.60 3.63
C MET A 8 4.24 9.31 4.53
N LYS A 9 4.34 10.64 4.62
CA LYS A 9 3.38 11.40 5.39
C LYS A 9 1.98 11.24 4.81
N GLN A 10 1.86 11.29 3.49
CA GLN A 10 0.58 11.10 2.83
C GLN A 10 0.04 9.69 3.11
N TYR A 11 0.91 8.69 3.01
CA TYR A 11 0.52 7.32 3.29
C TYR A 11 -0.01 7.18 4.72
N LEU A 12 0.72 7.73 5.69
CA LEU A 12 0.34 7.57 7.09
C LEU A 12 -0.96 8.28 7.39
N GLU A 13 -1.22 9.41 6.77
CA GLU A 13 -2.48 10.13 6.97
C GLU A 13 -3.65 9.32 6.43
N ILE A 14 -3.48 8.71 5.27
CA ILE A 14 -4.54 7.89 4.69
C ILE A 14 -4.73 6.62 5.50
N LYS A 15 -3.64 6.01 5.94
CA LYS A 15 -3.71 4.79 6.74
C LYS A 15 -4.44 5.05 8.05
N GLU A 16 -4.23 6.23 8.63
CA GLU A 16 -4.90 6.58 9.88
C GLU A 16 -6.42 6.56 9.74
N GLN A 17 -6.91 6.90 8.56
CA GLN A 17 -8.34 6.89 8.28
C GLN A 17 -8.86 5.52 7.90
N ASN A 18 -7.97 4.55 7.74
CA ASN A 18 -8.32 3.20 7.30
C ASN A 18 -7.52 2.15 8.07
N LYS A 19 -7.52 2.30 9.39
CA LYS A 19 -6.63 1.49 10.24
C LYS A 19 -6.90 0.00 10.16
N ASP A 20 -8.15 -0.38 9.93
CA ASP A 20 -8.52 -1.78 9.92
C ASP A 20 -8.47 -2.41 8.53
N SER A 21 -7.93 -1.68 7.56
CA SER A 21 -7.77 -2.18 6.20
C SER A 21 -6.31 -2.28 5.84
N ILE A 22 -5.98 -3.21 4.97
CA ILE A 22 -4.65 -3.25 4.38
C ILE A 22 -4.64 -2.22 3.27
N LEU A 23 -3.75 -1.23 3.37
CA LEU A 23 -3.76 -0.11 2.43
C LEU A 23 -2.81 -0.39 1.27
N PHE A 24 -3.38 -0.48 0.08
CA PHE A 24 -2.63 -0.63 -1.16
C PHE A 24 -2.42 0.76 -1.72
N PHE A 25 -1.19 1.23 -1.66
CA PHE A 25 -0.84 2.60 -1.99
C PHE A 25 -0.19 2.62 -3.38
N ARG A 26 -0.85 3.25 -4.34
CA ARG A 26 -0.37 3.24 -5.72
C ARG A 26 0.87 4.12 -5.87
N LEU A 27 1.93 3.53 -6.38
CA LEU A 27 3.17 4.23 -6.69
C LEU A 27 3.64 3.77 -8.06
N GLY A 28 3.40 4.60 -9.07
CA GLY A 28 3.73 4.23 -10.44
C GLY A 28 2.93 3.01 -10.87
N ASP A 29 3.62 1.96 -11.26
CA ASP A 29 2.98 0.75 -11.76
C ASP A 29 2.76 -0.30 -10.68
N PHE A 30 2.96 0.07 -9.42
CA PHE A 30 2.85 -0.87 -8.31
C PHE A 30 1.89 -0.36 -7.28
N TYR A 31 1.30 -1.31 -6.55
CA TYR A 31 0.69 -1.02 -5.26
C TYR A 31 1.68 -1.44 -4.20
N GLU A 32 1.99 -0.56 -3.27
CA GLU A 32 2.95 -0.83 -2.22
C GLU A 32 2.30 -0.78 -0.87
N MET A 33 2.79 -1.60 0.03
CA MET A 33 2.32 -1.66 1.40
C MET A 33 3.50 -1.40 2.31
N PHE A 34 3.23 -0.79 3.45
CA PHE A 34 4.29 -0.39 4.37
C PHE A 34 3.97 -0.83 5.78
N ASN A 35 5.00 -0.92 6.59
CA ASN A 35 4.89 -1.18 8.03
C ASN A 35 4.14 -2.49 8.31
N GLU A 36 3.16 -2.46 9.19
CA GLU A 36 2.43 -3.67 9.56
C GLU A 36 1.70 -4.29 8.39
N ASP A 37 1.16 -3.45 7.50
CA ASP A 37 0.47 -3.98 6.33
C ASP A 37 1.43 -4.75 5.44
N ALA A 38 2.66 -4.26 5.31
CA ALA A 38 3.66 -4.96 4.51
C ALA A 38 4.01 -6.30 5.13
N GLN A 39 4.16 -6.33 6.44
CA GLN A 39 4.50 -7.58 7.12
C GLN A 39 3.37 -8.59 6.98
N LEU A 40 2.13 -8.13 7.12
CA LEU A 40 0.99 -9.02 7.00
C LEU A 40 0.83 -9.51 5.57
N ALA A 41 0.89 -8.61 4.60
CA ALA A 41 0.69 -8.98 3.20
C ALA A 41 1.79 -9.91 2.71
N SER A 42 3.03 -9.66 3.11
CA SER A 42 4.12 -10.52 2.67
C SER A 42 3.93 -11.94 3.18
N ARG A 43 3.43 -12.09 4.39
CA ARG A 43 3.17 -13.40 4.95
C ARG A 43 1.97 -14.08 4.29
N GLU A 44 0.89 -13.34 4.11
CA GLU A 44 -0.34 -13.92 3.58
C GLU A 44 -0.29 -14.17 2.08
N LEU A 45 0.47 -13.37 1.36
CA LEU A 45 0.54 -13.47 -0.08
C LEU A 45 1.88 -14.02 -0.57
N ASP A 46 2.76 -14.38 0.35
CA ASP A 46 4.05 -14.95 0.00
C ASP A 46 4.89 -13.97 -0.82
N LEU A 47 4.86 -12.72 -0.43
CA LEU A 47 5.63 -11.68 -1.10
C LEU A 47 6.93 -11.43 -0.37
N THR A 48 7.92 -10.94 -1.10
CA THR A 48 9.19 -10.59 -0.50
C THR A 48 9.04 -9.31 0.30
N LEU A 49 9.36 -9.39 1.59
CA LEU A 49 9.37 -8.22 2.43
C LEU A 49 10.74 -7.56 2.30
N THR A 50 10.74 -6.28 1.99
CA THR A 50 11.98 -5.55 1.85
C THR A 50 11.89 -4.28 2.70
N THR A 51 12.79 -3.35 2.48
CA THR A 51 12.78 -2.11 3.22
C THR A 51 12.99 -0.96 2.26
N ARG A 52 12.34 0.15 2.56
CA ARG A 52 12.47 1.34 1.75
C ARG A 52 13.77 2.08 2.03
N ASP A 53 14.30 1.97 3.24
CA ASP A 53 15.41 2.80 3.70
C ASP A 53 16.65 1.96 3.97
N ARG A 54 17.20 1.36 2.94
CA ARG A 54 18.26 0.38 3.11
C ARG A 54 19.52 0.92 3.74
N GLY A 55 19.80 2.21 3.56
CA GLY A 55 21.03 2.79 4.10
C GLY A 55 20.93 3.20 5.56
N LYS A 56 19.78 3.04 6.17
CA LYS A 56 19.56 3.49 7.54
C LYS A 56 19.70 2.34 8.52
N ALA A 57 19.78 2.69 9.81
CA ALA A 57 19.80 1.69 10.87
C ALA A 57 18.50 0.89 10.83
N ALA A 58 18.56 -0.35 11.32
CA ALA A 58 17.42 -1.25 11.24
C ALA A 58 16.16 -0.65 11.84
N GLU A 59 16.28 0.06 12.96
CA GLU A 59 15.11 0.63 13.62
C GLU A 59 14.52 1.81 12.86
N ASP A 60 15.26 2.37 11.90
CA ASP A 60 14.79 3.49 11.10
C ASP A 60 14.32 3.06 9.72
N GLN A 61 14.38 1.77 9.42
CA GLN A 61 13.96 1.27 8.13
C GLN A 61 12.48 1.02 8.12
N THR A 62 11.86 1.27 6.97
CA THR A 62 10.43 1.07 6.79
C THR A 62 10.20 -0.23 6.03
N PRO A 63 9.57 -1.22 6.66
CA PRO A 63 9.25 -2.45 5.94
C PRO A 63 8.28 -2.15 4.80
N MET A 64 8.48 -2.82 3.66
CA MET A 64 7.59 -2.63 2.53
C MET A 64 7.54 -3.88 1.67
N CYS A 65 6.45 -4.03 0.96
CA CYS A 65 6.34 -5.00 -0.11
C CYS A 65 5.41 -4.40 -1.16
N GLY A 66 5.42 -4.98 -2.35
CA GLY A 66 4.62 -4.42 -3.41
C GLY A 66 4.23 -5.47 -4.44
N ILE A 67 3.22 -5.13 -5.22
CA ILE A 67 2.75 -5.98 -6.31
C ILE A 67 2.51 -5.10 -7.53
N PRO A 68 2.69 -5.65 -8.74
CA PRO A 68 2.33 -4.90 -9.94
C PRO A 68 0.83 -4.64 -9.96
N TYR A 69 0.42 -3.43 -10.33
CA TYR A 69 -1.00 -3.15 -10.29
C TYR A 69 -1.78 -3.97 -11.32
N HIS A 70 -1.11 -4.41 -12.39
CA HIS A 70 -1.77 -5.23 -13.40
C HIS A 70 -2.27 -6.56 -12.87
N SER A 71 -1.61 -7.10 -11.87
CA SER A 71 -1.98 -8.39 -11.30
C SER A 71 -2.53 -8.28 -9.89
N SER A 72 -2.90 -7.07 -9.48
CA SER A 72 -3.34 -6.86 -8.12
C SER A 72 -4.65 -7.57 -7.78
N ASP A 73 -5.51 -7.77 -8.78
CA ASP A 73 -6.83 -8.37 -8.51
C ASP A 73 -6.73 -9.73 -7.82
N ALA A 74 -5.81 -10.56 -8.28
CA ALA A 74 -5.66 -11.90 -7.68
C ALA A 74 -5.17 -11.80 -6.25
N TYR A 75 -4.24 -10.89 -5.98
CA TYR A 75 -3.73 -10.73 -4.62
C TYR A 75 -4.79 -10.16 -3.70
N ILE A 76 -5.54 -9.18 -4.18
CA ILE A 76 -6.60 -8.58 -3.38
C ILE A 76 -7.66 -9.62 -3.05
N ALA A 77 -8.05 -10.43 -4.04
CA ALA A 77 -9.04 -11.46 -3.83
C ALA A 77 -8.60 -12.46 -2.78
N ARG A 78 -7.31 -12.80 -2.77
CA ARG A 78 -6.79 -13.74 -1.76
C ARG A 78 -6.90 -13.17 -0.36
N LEU A 79 -6.59 -11.88 -0.20
CA LEU A 79 -6.68 -11.26 1.11
C LEU A 79 -8.13 -11.19 1.58
N ILE A 80 -9.03 -10.80 0.69
CA ILE A 80 -10.43 -10.70 1.04
C ILE A 80 -11.00 -12.07 1.39
N ALA A 81 -10.60 -13.10 0.65
CA ALA A 81 -11.05 -14.46 0.93
C ALA A 81 -10.60 -14.92 2.32
N LYS A 82 -9.51 -14.37 2.82
CA LYS A 82 -9.01 -14.70 4.16
C LYS A 82 -9.63 -13.84 5.24
N GLY A 83 -10.53 -12.94 4.88
CA GLY A 83 -11.23 -12.13 5.87
C GLY A 83 -10.65 -10.74 6.09
N TYR A 84 -9.65 -10.34 5.34
CA TYR A 84 -9.04 -9.02 5.50
C TYR A 84 -9.79 -7.99 4.69
N LYS A 85 -9.78 -6.76 5.18
CA LYS A 85 -10.30 -5.63 4.43
C LYS A 85 -9.16 -4.96 3.69
N VAL A 86 -9.44 -4.47 2.50
CA VAL A 86 -8.43 -3.83 1.66
C VAL A 86 -8.94 -2.46 1.25
N ALA A 87 -8.08 -1.46 1.35
CA ALA A 87 -8.36 -0.13 0.85
C ALA A 87 -7.33 0.19 -0.22
N ILE A 88 -7.77 0.77 -1.31
CA ILE A 88 -6.89 1.10 -2.41
C ILE A 88 -6.81 2.61 -2.57
N CYS A 89 -5.61 3.14 -2.52
CA CYS A 89 -5.37 4.55 -2.71
C CYS A 89 -4.72 4.73 -4.08
N GLU A 90 -5.51 5.21 -5.02
CA GLU A 90 -5.05 5.39 -6.39
C GLU A 90 -4.40 6.74 -6.56
N GLN A 91 -3.51 6.78 -7.54
CA GLN A 91 -2.87 8.01 -7.94
C GLN A 91 -3.80 8.71 -8.93
N THR A 92 -4.12 9.97 -8.64
CA THR A 92 -5.08 10.72 -9.47
C THR A 92 -4.40 11.72 -10.37
N GLU A 93 -3.07 11.74 -10.36
CA GLU A 93 -2.29 12.68 -11.13
C GLU A 93 -1.15 11.94 -11.79
N ASP A 94 -0.88 12.25 -13.07
CA ASP A 94 0.21 11.60 -13.78
C ASP A 94 1.53 12.01 -13.14
N PRO A 95 2.34 11.08 -12.67
CA PRO A 95 3.62 11.43 -12.04
C PRO A 95 4.53 12.22 -12.96
N ALA A 96 4.47 11.99 -14.27
CA ALA A 96 5.31 12.69 -15.21
C ALA A 96 4.97 14.16 -15.32
N LEU A 97 3.73 14.53 -14.99
CA LEU A 97 3.27 15.90 -15.04
C LEU A 97 3.24 16.58 -13.69
N ALA A 98 3.37 15.81 -12.62
CA ALA A 98 3.28 16.36 -11.27
C ALA A 98 4.57 17.09 -10.92
N LYS A 99 4.41 18.16 -10.16
CA LYS A 99 5.55 18.89 -9.61
C LYS A 99 5.59 18.59 -8.13
N GLY A 100 6.37 17.59 -7.76
CA GLY A 100 6.46 17.19 -6.37
C GLY A 100 5.60 15.98 -6.11
N LEU A 101 4.79 16.05 -5.07
CA LEU A 101 4.01 14.90 -4.64
C LEU A 101 2.82 14.65 -5.57
N VAL A 102 2.70 13.41 -6.01
CA VAL A 102 1.56 13.00 -6.83
C VAL A 102 0.33 12.94 -5.95
N LYS A 103 -0.77 13.46 -6.45
CA LYS A 103 -2.02 13.44 -5.70
C LYS A 103 -2.62 12.04 -5.68
N ARG A 104 -3.18 11.67 -4.55
CA ARG A 104 -3.82 10.37 -4.36
C ARG A 104 -5.13 10.57 -3.64
N LEU A 105 -6.12 11.05 -4.38
CA LEU A 105 -7.40 11.42 -3.78
C LEU A 105 -8.42 10.30 -3.78
N SER A 106 -8.28 9.35 -4.70
CA SER A 106 -9.22 8.23 -4.78
C SER A 106 -8.88 7.17 -3.77
N LEU A 107 -9.84 6.81 -2.96
CA LEU A 107 -9.68 5.74 -1.99
C LEU A 107 -10.87 4.82 -2.14
N ILE A 108 -10.61 3.57 -2.49
CA ILE A 108 -11.66 2.60 -2.75
C ILE A 108 -11.58 1.51 -1.70
N PRO A 109 -12.52 1.50 -0.74
CA PRO A 109 -12.55 0.42 0.25
C PRO A 109 -13.14 -0.84 -0.34
N ILE A 110 -12.46 -1.96 -0.09
CA ILE A 110 -12.92 -3.26 -0.52
C ILE A 110 -12.91 -4.16 0.71
N SER A 111 -14.08 -4.55 1.16
CA SER A 111 -14.18 -5.28 2.42
C SER A 111 -14.64 -6.71 2.28
N GLU A 112 -15.06 -7.14 1.12
CA GLU A 112 -15.46 -8.52 0.93
C GLU A 112 -15.47 -8.85 -0.55
N PRO A 113 -15.38 -10.14 -0.89
CA PRO A 113 -15.37 -10.52 -2.30
C PRO A 113 -16.64 -10.07 -2.98
N THR A 114 -16.48 -9.68 -4.22
CA THR A 114 -17.63 -9.35 -5.04
C THR A 114 -18.49 -10.59 -5.22
N ARG A 115 -19.78 -10.45 -4.91
CA ARG A 115 -20.68 -11.54 -5.11
C ARG A 115 -21.34 -11.39 -6.42
N ARG A 116 -21.29 -12.40 -7.19
CA ARG A 116 -22.04 -12.39 -8.42
C ARG A 116 -23.35 -12.95 -8.13
N SER A 117 -24.30 -12.22 -8.34
CA SER A 117 -25.63 -12.77 -8.12
C SER A 117 -26.22 -13.13 -9.42
#